data_fa98d534fdc3acec28616ac0a3e708b9
#
_entry.id   fa98d534fdc3acec28616ac0a3e708b9
#
_cell.length_a   1.000
_cell.length_b   1.000
_cell.length_c   1.000
_cell.angle_alpha   90.00
_cell.angle_beta   90.00
_cell.angle_gamma   90.00
#
_symmetry.space_group_name_H-M   'P 1'
#
loop_
_entity.id
_entity.type
_entity.pdbx_description
1 polymer ?
#
loop_
_entity_poly.entity_id
_entity_poly.type
_entity_poly.pdbx_seq_one_letter_code
_entity_poly.pdbx_strand_id
1 'polypeptide(L)'
;SGYMKDYACERLYRDARIMNIYEGTTQLQVVAAINHVTKGTYLEQIMRYEENTPTEATKAMYDRLVELRKVYEAAVERVETLDKECSGYKDFHARRLVEIAGYVIMSHIMLRQAGECEAEYLAPTTIFVKYATKKIREAASYINDSEASDVELFKA
;
A
#
# COMPACT_ATOMS: atom_id res chain seq x y z
N SER A 1 23.67 15.53 5.19
CA SER A 1 24.83 14.64 4.93
C SER A 1 24.52 13.57 3.89
N GLY A 2 23.39 12.86 3.96
CA GLY A 2 23.02 11.78 3.04
C GLY A 2 22.89 12.15 1.55
N TYR A 3 22.81 13.43 1.22
CA TYR A 3 22.80 13.94 -0.15
C TYR A 3 24.20 13.97 -0.80
N MET A 4 25.24 13.91 -0.01
CA MET A 4 26.64 13.99 -0.48
C MET A 4 27.11 12.64 -1.01
N LYS A 5 27.94 12.65 -2.07
CA LYS A 5 28.48 11.44 -2.72
C LYS A 5 29.33 10.54 -1.80
N ASP A 6 29.73 11.08 -0.67
CA ASP A 6 30.49 10.34 0.37
C ASP A 6 29.61 9.29 1.09
N TYR A 7 28.29 9.33 0.89
CA TYR A 7 27.34 8.42 1.51
C TYR A 7 26.57 7.59 0.46
N ALA A 8 26.44 6.29 0.70
CA ALA A 8 25.75 5.38 -0.22
C ALA A 8 24.28 5.78 -0.49
N CYS A 9 23.64 6.49 0.45
CA CYS A 9 22.25 6.90 0.31
C CYS A 9 22.02 7.96 -0.78
N GLU A 10 23.01 8.73 -1.23
CA GLU A 10 22.85 9.65 -2.35
C GLU A 10 22.53 8.90 -3.65
N ARG A 11 23.20 7.76 -3.87
CA ARG A 11 22.93 6.89 -5.02
C ARG A 11 21.52 6.31 -4.95
N LEU A 12 21.12 5.79 -3.80
CA LEU A 12 19.76 5.28 -3.59
C LEU A 12 18.71 6.37 -3.82
N TYR A 13 18.97 7.60 -3.41
CA TYR A 13 18.07 8.74 -3.66
C TYR A 13 17.94 9.03 -5.16
N ARG A 14 19.06 9.07 -5.91
CA ARG A 14 19.03 9.28 -7.36
C ARG A 14 18.29 8.16 -8.08
N ASP A 15 18.58 6.92 -7.72
CA ASP A 15 17.98 5.74 -8.33
C ASP A 15 16.46 5.69 -8.02
N ALA A 16 16.06 6.06 -6.81
CA ALA A 16 14.64 6.15 -6.45
C ALA A 16 13.90 7.30 -7.15
N ARG A 17 14.58 8.41 -7.46
CA ARG A 17 13.94 9.56 -8.12
C ARG A 17 13.41 9.25 -9.50
N ILE A 18 14.11 8.42 -10.27
CA ILE A 18 13.67 8.02 -11.60
C ILE A 18 12.35 7.25 -11.59
N MET A 19 12.07 6.51 -10.51
CA MET A 19 10.84 5.71 -10.37
C MET A 19 9.56 6.55 -10.41
N ASN A 20 9.67 7.86 -10.15
CA ASN A 20 8.51 8.77 -10.19
C ASN A 20 8.27 9.43 -11.56
N ILE A 21 9.14 9.19 -12.54
CA ILE A 21 9.10 9.90 -13.82
C ILE A 21 9.25 9.01 -15.05
N TYR A 22 9.89 7.84 -14.94
CA TYR A 22 10.02 6.94 -16.09
C TYR A 22 8.74 6.13 -16.31
N GLU A 23 8.49 5.74 -17.56
CA GLU A 23 7.27 5.02 -17.98
C GLU A 23 5.95 5.75 -17.65
N GLY A 24 6.01 7.02 -17.42
CA GLY A 24 4.87 7.87 -17.11
C GLY A 24 4.89 8.43 -15.69
N THR A 25 3.97 9.33 -15.42
CA THR A 25 3.84 9.95 -14.09
C THR A 25 3.31 8.96 -13.06
N THR A 26 3.44 9.29 -11.78
CA THR A 26 2.83 8.51 -10.68
C THR A 26 1.35 8.23 -10.94
N GLN A 27 0.61 9.19 -11.52
CA GLN A 27 -0.80 9.00 -11.84
C GLN A 27 -1.01 7.93 -12.91
N LEU A 28 -0.17 7.86 -13.96
CA LEU A 28 -0.27 6.80 -14.96
C LEU A 28 0.00 5.42 -14.38
N GLN A 29 0.93 5.32 -13.43
CA GLN A 29 1.19 4.07 -12.72
C GLN A 29 0.00 3.66 -11.84
N VAL A 30 -0.69 4.63 -11.22
CA VAL A 30 -1.93 4.37 -10.47
C VAL A 30 -3.03 3.85 -11.41
N VAL A 31 -3.21 4.46 -12.57
CA VAL A 31 -4.20 4.02 -13.59
C VAL A 31 -3.91 2.61 -14.08
N ALA A 32 -2.65 2.25 -14.26
CA ALA A 32 -2.28 0.87 -14.61
C ALA A 32 -2.52 -0.11 -13.44
N ALA A 33 -2.14 0.28 -12.22
CA ALA A 33 -2.20 -0.58 -11.04
C ALA A 33 -3.63 -0.84 -10.55
N ILE A 34 -4.57 0.11 -10.69
CA ILE A 34 -5.93 -0.01 -10.13
C ILE A 34 -6.66 -1.24 -10.65
N ASN A 35 -6.44 -1.63 -11.90
CA ASN A 35 -7.05 -2.84 -12.45
C ASN A 35 -6.55 -4.12 -11.77
N HIS A 36 -5.29 -4.16 -11.32
CA HIS A 36 -4.74 -5.28 -10.57
C HIS A 36 -5.23 -5.30 -9.12
N VAL A 37 -5.49 -4.12 -8.53
CA VAL A 37 -6.11 -3.99 -7.21
C VAL A 37 -7.52 -4.57 -7.23
N THR A 38 -8.37 -4.11 -8.14
CA THR A 38 -9.79 -4.47 -8.20
C THR A 38 -10.01 -5.89 -8.74
N LYS A 39 -9.14 -6.42 -9.59
CA LYS A 39 -9.21 -7.81 -10.07
C LYS A 39 -8.65 -8.85 -9.08
N GLY A 40 -8.19 -8.42 -7.91
CA GLY A 40 -7.70 -9.32 -6.87
C GLY A 40 -6.25 -9.79 -7.01
N THR A 41 -5.51 -9.39 -8.07
CA THR A 41 -4.12 -9.85 -8.28
C THR A 41 -3.21 -9.50 -7.10
N TYR A 42 -3.36 -8.30 -6.54
CA TYR A 42 -2.57 -7.89 -5.37
C TYR A 42 -3.04 -8.58 -4.09
N LEU A 43 -4.35 -8.85 -3.97
CA LEU A 43 -4.87 -9.62 -2.85
C LEU A 43 -4.30 -11.04 -2.84
N GLU A 44 -4.30 -11.73 -3.99
CA GLU A 44 -3.69 -13.05 -4.11
C GLU A 44 -2.21 -13.04 -3.71
N GLN A 45 -1.47 -12.02 -4.11
CA GLN A 45 -0.06 -11.88 -3.73
C GLN A 45 0.11 -11.66 -2.23
N ILE A 46 -0.74 -10.84 -1.61
CA ILE A 46 -0.74 -10.62 -0.15
C ILE A 46 -1.03 -11.94 0.58
N MET A 47 -2.03 -12.69 0.13
CA MET A 47 -2.37 -13.99 0.73
C MET A 47 -1.20 -15.00 0.64
N ARG A 48 -0.46 -15.00 -0.47
CA ARG A 48 0.77 -15.81 -0.60
C ARG A 48 1.85 -15.40 0.43
N TYR A 49 1.98 -14.13 0.74
CA TYR A 49 2.88 -13.69 1.81
C TYR A 49 2.40 -14.14 3.19
N GLU A 50 1.10 -14.25 3.40
CA GLU A 50 0.51 -14.73 4.66
C GLU A 50 0.71 -16.25 4.88
N GLU A 51 1.06 -17.02 3.85
CA GLU A 51 1.44 -18.43 4.00
C GLU A 51 2.76 -18.62 4.77
N ASN A 52 3.59 -17.57 4.87
CA ASN A 52 4.83 -17.63 5.62
C ASN A 52 4.55 -17.62 7.13
N THR A 53 5.11 -18.61 7.85
CA THR A 53 4.99 -18.68 9.30
C THR A 53 5.82 -17.58 9.94
N PRO A 54 5.22 -16.70 10.78
CA PRO A 54 5.97 -15.69 11.50
C PRO A 54 6.83 -16.30 12.60
N THR A 55 7.95 -15.65 12.91
CA THR A 55 8.73 -15.96 14.13
C THR A 55 8.01 -15.35 15.35
N GLU A 56 8.45 -15.73 16.57
CA GLU A 56 7.90 -15.17 17.80
C GLU A 56 8.05 -13.63 17.82
N ALA A 57 9.20 -13.10 17.38
CA ALA A 57 9.47 -11.67 17.33
C ALA A 57 8.60 -10.92 16.31
N THR A 58 8.17 -11.56 15.23
CA THR A 58 7.40 -10.95 14.16
C THR A 58 5.89 -11.22 14.24
N LYS A 59 5.45 -12.10 15.14
CA LYS A 59 4.06 -12.56 15.25
C LYS A 59 3.04 -11.43 15.41
N ALA A 60 3.29 -10.47 16.29
CA ALA A 60 2.38 -9.36 16.52
C ALA A 60 2.22 -8.44 15.29
N MET A 61 3.30 -8.28 14.51
CA MET A 61 3.24 -7.53 13.25
C MET A 61 2.49 -8.31 12.18
N TYR A 62 2.73 -9.62 12.09
CA TYR A 62 2.00 -10.49 11.16
C TYR A 62 0.48 -10.43 11.42
N ASP A 63 0.04 -10.60 12.66
CA ASP A 63 -1.39 -10.52 13.02
C ASP A 63 -1.98 -9.16 12.65
N ARG A 64 -1.22 -8.09 12.84
CA ARG A 64 -1.60 -6.75 12.39
C ARG A 64 -1.75 -6.66 10.87
N LEU A 65 -0.87 -7.27 10.08
CA LEU A 65 -0.96 -7.25 8.62
C LEU A 65 -2.18 -8.03 8.10
N VAL A 66 -2.53 -9.13 8.73
CA VAL A 66 -3.79 -9.86 8.44
C VAL A 66 -5.02 -8.98 8.67
N GLU A 67 -5.04 -8.18 9.76
CA GLU A 67 -6.11 -7.19 9.97
C GLU A 67 -6.14 -6.13 8.87
N LEU A 68 -4.98 -5.60 8.48
CA LEU A 68 -4.87 -4.57 7.45
C LEU A 68 -5.26 -5.08 6.06
N ARG A 69 -5.02 -6.35 5.75
CA ARG A 69 -5.55 -6.99 4.54
C ARG A 69 -7.07 -6.94 4.51
N LYS A 70 -7.73 -7.24 5.61
CA LYS A 70 -9.21 -7.15 5.70
C LYS A 70 -9.71 -5.72 5.48
N VAL A 71 -8.97 -4.72 5.98
CA VAL A 71 -9.28 -3.31 5.72
C VAL A 71 -9.13 -2.99 4.23
N TYR A 72 -8.10 -3.52 3.57
CA TYR A 72 -7.90 -3.40 2.14
C TYR A 72 -9.05 -4.03 1.34
N GLU A 73 -9.43 -5.28 1.67
CA GLU A 73 -10.54 -5.98 1.01
C GLU A 73 -11.85 -5.19 1.11
N ALA A 74 -12.18 -4.72 2.31
CA ALA A 74 -13.39 -3.93 2.54
C ALA A 74 -13.39 -2.61 1.75
N ALA A 75 -12.22 -1.95 1.66
CA ALA A 75 -12.09 -0.72 0.87
C ALA A 75 -12.28 -0.98 -0.63
N VAL A 76 -11.73 -2.08 -1.17
CA VAL A 76 -11.91 -2.47 -2.57
C VAL A 76 -13.39 -2.79 -2.84
N GLU A 77 -14.02 -3.62 -2.02
CA GLU A 77 -15.43 -4.00 -2.17
C GLU A 77 -16.36 -2.78 -2.16
N ARG A 78 -16.14 -1.85 -1.24
CA ARG A 78 -16.91 -0.60 -1.18
C ARG A 78 -16.76 0.21 -2.46
N VAL A 79 -15.53 0.41 -2.94
CA VAL A 79 -15.28 1.19 -4.15
C VAL A 79 -15.89 0.52 -5.37
N GLU A 80 -15.76 -0.80 -5.52
CA GLU A 80 -16.37 -1.53 -6.63
C GLU A 80 -17.92 -1.51 -6.60
N THR A 81 -18.51 -1.50 -5.41
CA THR A 81 -19.96 -1.41 -5.25
C THR A 81 -20.46 -0.04 -5.69
N LEU A 82 -19.85 1.03 -5.19
CA LEU A 82 -20.26 2.40 -5.51
C LEU A 82 -19.91 2.81 -6.95
N ASP A 83 -18.86 2.24 -7.55
CA ASP A 83 -18.51 2.51 -8.96
C ASP A 83 -19.59 2.00 -9.95
N LYS A 84 -20.37 0.98 -9.56
CA LYS A 84 -21.54 0.51 -10.33
C LYS A 84 -22.71 1.51 -10.32
N GLU A 85 -22.81 2.28 -9.25
CA GLU A 85 -23.86 3.28 -9.05
C GLU A 85 -23.44 4.67 -9.57
N CYS A 86 -22.15 5.01 -9.39
CA CYS A 86 -21.56 6.28 -9.77
C CYS A 86 -20.30 6.06 -10.59
N SER A 87 -20.40 6.19 -11.90
CA SER A 87 -19.26 6.05 -12.80
C SER A 87 -18.14 7.04 -12.46
N GLY A 88 -16.92 6.52 -12.28
CA GLY A 88 -15.73 7.28 -11.93
C GLY A 88 -15.41 7.28 -10.44
N TYR A 89 -16.20 6.61 -9.60
CA TYR A 89 -15.92 6.47 -8.18
C TYR A 89 -14.62 5.67 -7.94
N LYS A 90 -14.37 4.64 -8.75
CA LYS A 90 -13.12 3.88 -8.74
C LYS A 90 -11.92 4.77 -9.09
N ASP A 91 -12.02 5.59 -10.12
CA ASP A 91 -10.93 6.48 -10.54
C ASP A 91 -10.63 7.55 -9.49
N PHE A 92 -11.66 8.08 -8.83
CA PHE A 92 -11.54 9.03 -7.73
C PHE A 92 -10.76 8.45 -6.53
N HIS A 93 -10.93 7.16 -6.25
CA HIS A 93 -10.25 6.47 -5.15
C HIS A 93 -9.03 5.64 -5.58
N ALA A 94 -8.71 5.58 -6.87
CA ALA A 94 -7.68 4.70 -7.41
C ALA A 94 -6.33 4.84 -6.69
N ARG A 95 -5.88 6.07 -6.48
CA ARG A 95 -4.62 6.33 -5.78
C ARG A 95 -4.62 5.79 -4.35
N ARG A 96 -5.70 5.98 -3.60
CA ARG A 96 -5.82 5.52 -2.21
C ARG A 96 -5.77 4.00 -2.13
N LEU A 97 -6.50 3.31 -3.01
CA LEU A 97 -6.49 1.86 -3.06
C LEU A 97 -5.12 1.28 -3.42
N VAL A 98 -4.44 1.87 -4.40
CA VAL A 98 -3.08 1.47 -4.81
C VAL A 98 -2.08 1.72 -3.67
N GLU A 99 -2.17 2.84 -2.96
CA GLU A 99 -1.33 3.14 -1.80
C GLU A 99 -1.58 2.14 -0.66
N ILE A 100 -2.83 1.79 -0.34
CA ILE A 100 -3.15 0.76 0.66
C ILE A 100 -2.49 -0.56 0.28
N ALA A 101 -2.71 -1.05 -0.95
CA ALA A 101 -2.10 -2.28 -1.44
C ALA A 101 -0.57 -2.25 -1.33
N GLY A 102 0.04 -1.15 -1.75
CA GLY A 102 1.50 -0.96 -1.68
C GLY A 102 2.04 -1.04 -0.25
N TYR A 103 1.39 -0.37 0.70
CA TYR A 103 1.79 -0.43 2.11
C TYR A 103 1.65 -1.84 2.71
N VAL A 104 0.60 -2.56 2.38
CA VAL A 104 0.42 -3.95 2.85
C VAL A 104 1.51 -4.86 2.28
N ILE A 105 1.74 -4.80 0.96
CA ILE A 105 2.76 -5.62 0.27
C ILE A 105 4.18 -5.31 0.81
N MET A 106 4.55 -4.03 0.88
CA MET A 106 5.86 -3.64 1.41
C MET A 106 6.05 -4.11 2.85
N SER A 107 5.01 -4.02 3.68
CA SER A 107 5.06 -4.49 5.06
C SER A 107 5.32 -6.00 5.15
N HIS A 108 4.70 -6.80 4.31
CA HIS A 108 4.95 -8.25 4.25
C HIS A 108 6.37 -8.59 3.78
N ILE A 109 6.89 -7.86 2.79
CA ILE A 109 8.27 -8.05 2.32
C ILE A 109 9.25 -7.76 3.46
N MET A 110 9.08 -6.64 4.15
CA MET A 110 9.92 -6.29 5.30
C MET A 110 9.77 -7.26 6.45
N LEU A 111 8.54 -7.76 6.72
CA LEU A 111 8.29 -8.75 7.74
C LEU A 111 9.05 -10.05 7.49
N ARG A 112 9.11 -10.49 6.24
CA ARG A 112 9.90 -11.67 5.84
C ARG A 112 11.38 -11.44 6.11
N GLN A 113 11.92 -10.30 5.71
CA GLN A 113 13.33 -9.95 5.97
C GLN A 113 13.63 -9.92 7.49
N ALA A 114 12.70 -9.38 8.30
CA ALA A 114 12.85 -9.37 9.74
C ALA A 114 12.81 -10.80 10.35
N GLY A 115 12.07 -11.72 9.74
CA GLY A 115 12.09 -13.14 10.15
C GLY A 115 13.37 -13.86 9.80
N GLU A 116 14.02 -13.46 8.69
CA GLU A 116 15.30 -14.03 8.22
C GLU A 116 16.50 -13.47 9.01
N CYS A 117 16.49 -12.18 9.36
CA CYS A 117 17.56 -11.50 10.10
C CYS A 117 16.99 -10.43 11.06
N GLU A 118 16.62 -10.87 12.26
CA GLU A 118 16.02 -10.00 13.30
C GLU A 118 16.94 -8.85 13.71
N ALA A 119 18.24 -9.12 13.87
CA ALA A 119 19.20 -8.12 14.33
C ALA A 119 19.26 -6.87 13.43
N GLU A 120 19.03 -7.03 12.15
CA GLU A 120 19.11 -5.96 11.16
C GLU A 120 17.76 -5.36 10.82
N TYR A 121 16.73 -6.20 10.63
CA TYR A 121 15.47 -5.77 10.02
C TYR A 121 14.29 -5.64 11.01
N LEU A 122 14.35 -6.16 12.22
CA LEU A 122 13.22 -6.12 13.15
C LEU A 122 12.82 -4.68 13.53
N ALA A 123 13.80 -3.85 13.90
CA ALA A 123 13.53 -2.47 14.31
C ALA A 123 12.98 -1.60 13.17
N PRO A 124 13.59 -1.54 11.97
CA PRO A 124 13.04 -0.76 10.86
C PRO A 124 11.68 -1.29 10.40
N THR A 125 11.47 -2.61 10.38
CA THR A 125 10.16 -3.22 10.06
C THR A 125 9.08 -2.80 11.05
N THR A 126 9.40 -2.81 12.35
CA THR A 126 8.45 -2.39 13.39
C THR A 126 8.01 -0.93 13.19
N ILE A 127 8.96 -0.05 12.89
CA ILE A 127 8.67 1.37 12.63
C ILE A 127 7.80 1.52 11.37
N PHE A 128 8.19 0.83 10.29
CA PHE A 128 7.46 0.89 9.02
C PHE A 128 6.02 0.36 9.14
N VAL A 129 5.80 -0.79 9.78
CA VAL A 129 4.46 -1.36 9.98
C VAL A 129 3.56 -0.42 10.80
N LYS A 130 4.11 0.26 11.82
CA LYS A 130 3.37 1.29 12.57
C LYS A 130 2.98 2.48 11.68
N TYR A 131 3.88 2.94 10.84
CA TYR A 131 3.62 4.02 9.88
C TYR A 131 2.58 3.59 8.84
N ALA A 132 2.79 2.44 8.19
CA ALA A 132 1.88 1.87 7.20
C ALA A 132 0.46 1.68 7.76
N THR A 133 0.33 1.18 9.00
CA THR A 133 -0.95 1.03 9.68
C THR A 133 -1.74 2.34 9.73
N LYS A 134 -1.08 3.44 10.06
CA LYS A 134 -1.73 4.77 10.10
C LYS A 134 -2.17 5.20 8.71
N LYS A 135 -1.31 5.04 7.70
CA LYS A 135 -1.60 5.45 6.33
C LYS A 135 -2.73 4.64 5.70
N ILE A 136 -2.74 3.34 5.93
CA ILE A 136 -3.81 2.45 5.46
C ILE A 136 -5.16 2.84 6.09
N ARG A 137 -5.19 3.06 7.41
CA ARG A 137 -6.42 3.45 8.11
C ARG A 137 -6.93 4.82 7.71
N GLU A 138 -6.05 5.79 7.52
CA GLU A 138 -6.37 7.12 7.02
C GLU A 138 -7.02 7.05 5.64
N ALA A 139 -6.42 6.32 4.71
CA ALA A 139 -6.95 6.15 3.36
C ALA A 139 -8.27 5.37 3.34
N ALA A 140 -8.39 4.32 4.14
CA ALA A 140 -9.63 3.53 4.26
C ALA A 140 -10.76 4.34 4.91
N SER A 141 -10.47 5.15 5.94
CA SER A 141 -11.47 6.06 6.53
C SER A 141 -11.99 7.03 5.49
N TYR A 142 -11.11 7.66 4.71
CA TYR A 142 -11.54 8.57 3.65
C TYR A 142 -12.45 7.88 2.62
N ILE A 143 -12.13 6.65 2.20
CA ILE A 143 -12.96 5.86 1.29
C ILE A 143 -14.34 5.56 1.93
N ASN A 144 -14.36 5.25 3.23
CA ASN A 144 -15.60 4.93 3.94
C ASN A 144 -16.50 6.15 4.14
N ASP A 145 -15.91 7.32 4.35
CA ASP A 145 -16.62 8.57 4.59
C ASP A 145 -17.06 9.27 3.30
N SER A 146 -16.51 8.88 2.14
CA SER A 146 -16.84 9.45 0.84
C SER A 146 -18.14 8.89 0.27
N GLU A 147 -18.88 9.75 -0.42
CA GLU A 147 -20.14 9.45 -1.08
C GLU A 147 -20.05 9.66 -2.61
N ALA A 148 -21.04 9.15 -3.35
CA ALA A 148 -21.12 9.35 -4.80
C ALA A 148 -21.17 10.84 -5.20
N SER A 149 -21.78 11.68 -4.36
CA SER A 149 -21.84 13.13 -4.54
C SER A 149 -20.48 13.82 -4.58
N ASP A 150 -19.46 13.26 -3.91
CA ASP A 150 -18.11 13.83 -3.91
C ASP A 150 -17.46 13.76 -5.29
N VAL A 151 -17.78 12.71 -6.07
CA VAL A 151 -17.30 12.56 -7.45
C VAL A 151 -17.87 13.65 -8.36
N GLU A 152 -19.13 13.99 -8.18
CA GLU A 152 -19.77 15.05 -8.96
C GLU A 152 -19.17 16.43 -8.64
N LEU A 153 -18.85 16.72 -7.38
CA LEU A 153 -18.14 17.94 -6.98
C LEU A 153 -16.74 18.02 -7.60
N PHE A 154 -16.08 16.88 -7.77
CA PHE A 154 -14.74 16.82 -8.38
C PHE A 154 -14.77 17.00 -9.90
N LYS A 155 -15.89 16.67 -10.58
CA LYS A 155 -16.07 16.84 -12.01
C LYS A 155 -16.49 18.27 -12.41
N ALA A 156 -17.02 19.04 -11.46
CA ALA A 156 -17.47 20.42 -11.67
C ALA A 156 -16.30 21.40 -11.74
#